data_3dd8ac61a15ab64549c437e8fa7e6a3e
#
_entry.id   3dd8ac61a15ab64549c437e8fa7e6a3e
#
_cell.length_a   1.000
_cell.length_b   1.000
_cell.length_c   1.000
_cell.angle_alpha   90.00
_cell.angle_beta   90.00
_cell.angle_gamma   90.00
#
_symmetry.space_group_name_H-M   'P 1'
#
loop_
_entity.id
_entity.type
_entity.pdbx_description
1 polymer ?
#
loop_
_entity_poly.entity_id
_entity_poly.type
_entity_poly.pdbx_seq_one_letter_code
_entity_poly.pdbx_strand_id
1 'polypeptide(L)'
;RRVAKAIGTDHHEVHFTLEEGLAALPHVVRSIETVDVTTIRASTPMWLLAQYIRKHTDVKMVLSGEGADEALCGYLYFHESPTPEAAALESAAKVEALHRFDCQRANKSMMAHGIECRVPFLDLDVLDYVMRLPGAAKAPIQGIEKHLLRRAFEGVIDDGVCWRQKEQFSDGVGYSWID
;
A
#
# COMPACT_ATOMS: atom_id res chain seq x y z
N ARG A 1 5.77 6.19 -14.20
CA ARG A 1 6.20 7.24 -15.18
C ARG A 1 5.12 8.32 -15.37
N ARG A 2 3.85 7.98 -15.73
CA ARG A 2 2.79 9.01 -15.96
C ARG A 2 2.58 9.90 -14.74
N VAL A 3 2.42 9.31 -13.55
CA VAL A 3 2.27 10.05 -12.29
C VAL A 3 3.50 10.91 -12.01
N ALA A 4 4.69 10.32 -12.08
CA ALA A 4 5.94 11.03 -11.84
C ALA A 4 6.09 12.27 -12.74
N LYS A 5 5.73 12.13 -14.02
CA LYS A 5 5.73 13.25 -14.97
C LYS A 5 4.69 14.32 -14.59
N ALA A 6 3.49 13.89 -14.19
CA ALA A 6 2.41 14.82 -13.86
C ALA A 6 2.71 15.67 -12.60
N ILE A 7 3.35 15.06 -11.59
CA ILE A 7 3.69 15.75 -10.33
C ILE A 7 5.14 16.26 -10.27
N GLY A 8 5.92 16.04 -11.33
CA GLY A 8 7.27 16.60 -11.47
C GLY A 8 8.32 15.99 -10.53
N THR A 9 8.21 14.69 -10.21
CA THR A 9 9.17 14.02 -9.31
C THR A 9 10.45 13.60 -10.03
N ASP A 10 11.56 13.57 -9.30
CA ASP A 10 12.75 12.81 -9.67
C ASP A 10 12.48 11.33 -9.45
N HIS A 11 12.22 10.60 -10.55
CA HIS A 11 11.65 9.27 -10.53
C HIS A 11 12.70 8.18 -10.71
N HIS A 12 12.81 7.30 -9.72
CA HIS A 12 13.66 6.12 -9.76
C HIS A 12 12.81 4.87 -9.99
N GLU A 13 13.12 4.09 -11.03
CA GLU A 13 12.56 2.77 -11.26
C GLU A 13 13.56 1.70 -10.80
N VAL A 14 13.12 0.86 -9.87
CA VAL A 14 13.95 -0.24 -9.36
C VAL A 14 13.39 -1.54 -9.91
N HIS A 15 14.23 -2.27 -10.64
CA HIS A 15 13.91 -3.60 -11.15
C HIS A 15 14.73 -4.64 -10.41
N PHE A 16 14.17 -5.81 -10.21
CA PHE A 16 14.89 -6.97 -9.67
C PHE A 16 14.47 -8.22 -10.42
N THR A 17 15.36 -9.20 -10.49
CA THR A 17 15.12 -10.50 -11.11
C THR A 17 14.50 -11.47 -10.11
N LEU A 18 13.99 -12.59 -10.61
CA LEU A 18 13.51 -13.69 -9.77
C LEU A 18 14.63 -14.18 -8.83
N GLU A 19 15.85 -14.35 -9.36
CA GLU A 19 17.00 -14.79 -8.60
C GLU A 19 17.34 -13.83 -7.47
N GLU A 20 17.31 -12.53 -7.72
CA GLU A 20 17.52 -11.50 -6.69
C GLU A 20 16.43 -11.53 -5.63
N GLY A 21 15.17 -11.71 -6.04
CA GLY A 21 14.04 -11.88 -5.14
C GLY A 21 14.20 -13.11 -4.24
N LEU A 22 14.53 -14.27 -4.80
CA LEU A 22 14.74 -15.50 -4.07
C LEU A 22 15.95 -15.41 -3.12
N ALA A 23 17.03 -14.78 -3.55
CA ALA A 23 18.22 -14.57 -2.71
C ALA A 23 17.93 -13.63 -1.53
N ALA A 24 16.99 -12.70 -1.66
CA ALA A 24 16.60 -11.81 -0.58
C ALA A 24 15.72 -12.48 0.50
N LEU A 25 15.00 -13.57 0.18
CA LEU A 25 14.01 -14.20 1.09
C LEU A 25 14.54 -14.49 2.50
N PRO A 26 15.73 -15.11 2.72
CA PRO A 26 16.21 -15.35 4.07
C PRO A 26 16.40 -14.07 4.88
N HIS A 27 16.82 -12.99 4.23
CA HIS A 27 16.99 -11.68 4.85
C HIS A 27 15.64 -11.03 5.17
N VAL A 28 14.68 -11.15 4.24
CA VAL A 28 13.31 -10.63 4.41
C VAL A 28 12.64 -11.33 5.59
N VAL A 29 12.59 -12.67 5.60
CA VAL A 29 11.99 -13.45 6.70
C VAL A 29 12.60 -13.06 8.06
N ARG A 30 13.92 -12.93 8.12
CA ARG A 30 14.62 -12.51 9.34
C ARG A 30 14.24 -11.08 9.75
N SER A 31 14.10 -10.16 8.80
CA SER A 31 13.78 -8.75 9.08
C SER A 31 12.33 -8.56 9.50
N ILE A 32 11.42 -9.25 8.81
CA ILE A 32 9.96 -9.10 9.03
C ILE A 32 9.50 -9.91 10.26
N GLU A 33 10.23 -10.97 10.62
CA GLU A 33 9.92 -11.86 11.76
C GLU A 33 8.54 -12.52 11.64
N THR A 34 8.19 -12.95 10.44
CA THR A 34 6.97 -13.72 10.16
C THR A 34 7.25 -14.80 9.13
N VAL A 35 6.40 -15.83 9.11
CA VAL A 35 6.36 -16.89 8.09
C VAL A 35 5.10 -16.81 7.22
N ASP A 36 4.30 -15.76 7.39
CA ASP A 36 3.13 -15.53 6.56
C ASP A 36 3.53 -15.28 5.11
N VAL A 37 3.10 -16.15 4.21
CA VAL A 37 3.49 -16.14 2.79
C VAL A 37 3.11 -14.83 2.12
N THR A 38 1.91 -14.32 2.37
CA THR A 38 1.42 -13.07 1.76
C THR A 38 2.27 -11.88 2.18
N THR A 39 2.58 -11.79 3.48
CA THR A 39 3.42 -10.73 4.03
C THR A 39 4.84 -10.81 3.46
N ILE A 40 5.46 -12.00 3.40
CA ILE A 40 6.80 -12.18 2.84
C ILE A 40 6.84 -11.81 1.36
N ARG A 41 5.87 -12.27 0.56
CA ARG A 41 5.76 -11.97 -0.86
C ARG A 41 5.72 -10.47 -1.13
N ALA A 42 4.91 -9.74 -0.38
CA ALA A 42 4.80 -8.29 -0.52
C ALA A 42 5.98 -7.52 0.09
N SER A 43 6.61 -8.06 1.14
CA SER A 43 7.77 -7.44 1.80
C SER A 43 9.03 -7.49 0.94
N THR A 44 9.22 -8.52 0.13
CA THR A 44 10.47 -8.70 -0.62
C THR A 44 10.77 -7.54 -1.58
N PRO A 45 9.85 -7.11 -2.45
CA PRO A 45 10.09 -5.94 -3.30
C PRO A 45 10.27 -4.65 -2.48
N MET A 46 9.57 -4.51 -1.37
CA MET A 46 9.71 -3.33 -0.50
C MET A 46 11.08 -3.32 0.19
N TRP A 47 11.58 -4.47 0.65
CA TRP A 47 12.91 -4.63 1.23
C TRP A 47 14.02 -4.31 0.21
N LEU A 48 13.90 -4.80 -1.02
CA LEU A 48 14.83 -4.51 -2.12
C LEU A 48 14.80 -3.03 -2.50
N LEU A 49 13.62 -2.40 -2.53
CA LEU A 49 13.48 -0.96 -2.75
C LEU A 49 14.19 -0.16 -1.64
N ALA A 50 13.99 -0.54 -0.39
CA ALA A 50 14.66 0.12 0.75
C ALA A 50 16.19 -0.03 0.66
N GLN A 51 16.68 -1.19 0.25
CA GLN A 51 18.10 -1.44 -0.01
C GLN A 51 18.63 -0.50 -1.10
N TYR A 52 17.89 -0.34 -2.20
CA TYR A 52 18.25 0.59 -3.28
C TYR A 52 18.31 2.03 -2.78
N ILE A 53 17.26 2.50 -2.10
CA ILE A 53 17.21 3.86 -1.54
C ILE A 53 18.44 4.12 -0.66
N ARG A 54 18.74 3.18 0.24
CA ARG A 54 19.89 3.30 1.16
C ARG A 54 21.24 3.38 0.44
N LYS A 55 21.40 2.65 -0.68
CA LYS A 55 22.65 2.56 -1.42
C LYS A 55 22.86 3.73 -2.37
N HIS A 56 21.80 4.29 -2.94
CA HIS A 56 21.87 5.19 -4.08
C HIS A 56 21.36 6.61 -3.80
N THR A 57 20.85 6.86 -2.59
CA THR A 57 20.31 8.17 -2.19
C THR A 57 20.68 8.51 -0.74
N ASP A 58 20.52 9.77 -0.37
CA ASP A 58 20.65 10.26 1.02
C ASP A 58 19.31 10.29 1.75
N VAL A 59 18.25 9.75 1.13
CA VAL A 59 16.90 9.71 1.72
C VAL A 59 16.90 8.87 3.00
N LYS A 60 16.29 9.40 4.05
CA LYS A 60 16.16 8.76 5.37
C LYS A 60 14.72 8.41 5.71
N MET A 61 13.76 8.98 4.98
CA MET A 61 12.35 8.83 5.23
C MET A 61 11.59 8.79 3.92
N VAL A 62 10.57 7.94 3.85
CA VAL A 62 9.65 7.82 2.72
C VAL A 62 8.20 7.95 3.19
N LEU A 63 7.33 8.42 2.31
CA LEU A 63 5.89 8.37 2.51
C LEU A 63 5.33 7.12 1.80
N SER A 64 4.45 6.39 2.48
CA SER A 64 3.75 5.23 1.93
C SER A 64 2.24 5.41 1.95
N GLY A 65 1.56 4.77 1.00
CA GLY A 65 0.10 4.74 0.91
C GLY A 65 -0.58 3.69 1.81
N GLU A 66 0.17 3.06 2.72
CA GLU A 66 -0.39 2.05 3.62
C GLU A 66 -1.55 2.61 4.46
N GLY A 67 -2.56 1.81 4.70
CA GLY A 67 -3.76 2.19 5.44
C GLY A 67 -4.89 2.77 4.56
N ALA A 68 -4.61 3.21 3.34
CA ALA A 68 -5.62 3.78 2.46
C ALA A 68 -6.69 2.76 2.03
N ASP A 69 -6.30 1.52 1.79
CA ASP A 69 -7.21 0.46 1.37
C ASP A 69 -8.09 -0.02 2.54
N GLU A 70 -7.54 -0.10 3.71
CA GLU A 70 -8.27 -0.47 4.94
C GLU A 70 -9.26 0.63 5.34
N ALA A 71 -8.78 1.85 5.45
CA ALA A 71 -9.59 2.97 5.91
C ALA A 71 -10.73 3.34 4.94
N LEU A 72 -10.52 3.18 3.63
CA LEU A 72 -11.42 3.65 2.57
C LEU A 72 -12.00 2.51 1.71
N CYS A 73 -12.09 1.29 2.24
CA CYS A 73 -12.67 0.12 1.56
C CYS A 73 -12.06 -0.11 0.16
N GLY A 74 -10.72 -0.09 0.07
CA GLY A 74 -9.99 -0.11 -1.20
C GLY A 74 -9.72 -1.49 -1.77
N TYR A 75 -9.96 -2.57 -1.03
CA TYR A 75 -9.76 -3.94 -1.53
C TYR A 75 -10.95 -4.40 -2.37
N LEU A 76 -10.69 -5.22 -3.39
CA LEU A 76 -11.73 -5.68 -4.31
C LEU A 76 -12.85 -6.46 -3.62
N TYR A 77 -12.54 -7.20 -2.54
CA TYR A 77 -13.56 -7.94 -1.81
C TYR A 77 -14.62 -7.05 -1.12
N PHE A 78 -14.37 -5.74 -0.94
CA PHE A 78 -15.40 -4.82 -0.44
C PHE A 78 -16.58 -4.66 -1.40
N HIS A 79 -16.42 -5.02 -2.68
CA HIS A 79 -17.53 -5.08 -3.64
C HIS A 79 -18.57 -6.14 -3.27
N GLU A 80 -18.15 -7.19 -2.54
CA GLU A 80 -19.00 -8.29 -2.08
C GLU A 80 -19.71 -7.98 -0.74
N SER A 81 -19.47 -6.80 -0.17
CA SER A 81 -20.12 -6.42 1.10
C SER A 81 -21.64 -6.32 0.93
N PRO A 82 -22.41 -6.98 1.81
CA PRO A 82 -23.87 -7.01 1.68
C PRO A 82 -24.52 -5.64 1.88
N THR A 83 -23.91 -4.77 2.69
CA THR A 83 -24.35 -3.39 2.91
C THR A 83 -23.15 -2.46 3.10
N PRO A 84 -23.33 -1.15 2.88
CA PRO A 84 -22.28 -0.16 3.18
C PRO A 84 -21.84 -0.16 4.65
N GLU A 85 -22.75 -0.46 5.58
CA GLU A 85 -22.47 -0.55 7.02
C GLU A 85 -21.58 -1.76 7.31
N ALA A 86 -21.82 -2.90 6.66
CA ALA A 86 -20.95 -4.08 6.76
C ALA A 86 -19.54 -3.78 6.22
N ALA A 87 -19.43 -3.06 5.10
CA ALA A 87 -18.15 -2.60 4.59
C ALA A 87 -17.41 -1.68 5.60
N ALA A 88 -18.13 -0.78 6.26
CA ALA A 88 -17.55 0.11 7.26
C ALA A 88 -17.06 -0.65 8.51
N LEU A 89 -17.78 -1.66 8.96
CA LEU A 89 -17.36 -2.52 10.09
C LEU A 89 -16.12 -3.34 9.72
N GLU A 90 -16.08 -3.93 8.53
CA GLU A 90 -14.90 -4.66 8.04
C GLU A 90 -13.71 -3.72 7.90
N SER A 91 -13.91 -2.50 7.38
CA SER A 91 -12.87 -1.46 7.30
C SER A 91 -12.26 -1.17 8.68
N ALA A 92 -13.07 -0.99 9.71
CA ALA A 92 -12.61 -0.76 11.07
C ALA A 92 -11.80 -1.96 11.62
N ALA A 93 -12.29 -3.18 11.41
CA ALA A 93 -11.60 -4.40 11.82
C ALA A 93 -10.22 -4.55 11.09
N LYS A 94 -10.14 -4.17 9.81
CA LYS A 94 -8.86 -4.17 9.08
C LYS A 94 -7.88 -3.14 9.62
N VAL A 95 -8.32 -1.93 9.90
CA VAL A 95 -7.47 -0.89 10.50
C VAL A 95 -6.94 -1.36 11.87
N GLU A 96 -7.79 -1.96 12.70
CA GLU A 96 -7.37 -2.50 14.00
C GLU A 96 -6.31 -3.60 13.87
N ALA A 97 -6.44 -4.45 12.86
CA ALA A 97 -5.52 -5.57 12.63
C ALA A 97 -4.24 -5.20 11.88
N LEU A 98 -4.12 -3.99 11.32
CA LEU A 98 -3.03 -3.55 10.43
C LEU A 98 -1.62 -3.74 11.02
N HIS A 99 -1.49 -3.63 12.33
CA HIS A 99 -0.20 -3.80 13.03
C HIS A 99 0.40 -5.20 12.86
N ARG A 100 -0.41 -6.20 12.48
CA ARG A 100 0.02 -7.59 12.23
C ARG A 100 0.44 -7.87 10.79
N PHE A 101 0.09 -6.98 9.85
CA PHE A 101 0.24 -7.18 8.41
C PHE A 101 0.98 -6.01 7.74
N ASP A 102 0.24 -5.07 7.17
CA ASP A 102 0.82 -4.05 6.30
C ASP A 102 1.71 -3.04 7.02
N CYS A 103 1.38 -2.67 8.27
CA CYS A 103 2.26 -1.83 9.08
C CYS A 103 3.54 -2.56 9.47
N GLN A 104 3.46 -3.84 9.84
CA GLN A 104 4.63 -4.66 10.14
C GLN A 104 5.53 -4.78 8.90
N ARG A 105 4.94 -5.09 7.75
CA ARG A 105 5.62 -5.16 6.46
C ARG A 105 6.35 -3.86 6.14
N ALA A 106 5.61 -2.75 6.08
CA ALA A 106 6.16 -1.45 5.69
C ALA A 106 7.27 -1.00 6.64
N ASN A 107 7.03 -1.04 7.94
CA ASN A 107 8.00 -0.62 8.94
C ASN A 107 9.27 -1.49 8.90
N LYS A 108 9.14 -2.80 9.02
CA LYS A 108 10.30 -3.70 9.14
C LYS A 108 11.10 -3.81 7.84
N SER A 109 10.45 -3.78 6.66
CA SER A 109 11.16 -3.77 5.38
C SER A 109 12.02 -2.51 5.22
N MET A 110 11.49 -1.35 5.53
CA MET A 110 12.20 -0.08 5.42
C MET A 110 13.27 0.07 6.50
N MET A 111 12.94 -0.25 7.75
CA MET A 111 13.86 -0.14 8.89
C MET A 111 15.03 -1.12 8.80
N ALA A 112 14.91 -2.26 8.11
CA ALA A 112 16.03 -3.16 7.83
C ALA A 112 17.20 -2.45 7.12
N HIS A 113 16.92 -1.35 6.43
CA HIS A 113 17.90 -0.51 5.74
C HIS A 113 18.04 0.90 6.34
N GLY A 114 17.46 1.16 7.51
CA GLY A 114 17.54 2.44 8.21
C GLY A 114 16.72 3.54 7.51
N ILE A 115 15.65 3.18 6.81
CA ILE A 115 14.71 4.12 6.19
C ILE A 115 13.45 4.19 7.07
N GLU A 116 13.05 5.39 7.48
CA GLU A 116 11.79 5.62 8.19
C GLU A 116 10.63 5.61 7.20
N CYS A 117 9.57 4.83 7.48
CA CYS A 117 8.34 4.82 6.68
C CYS A 117 7.25 5.61 7.42
N ARG A 118 6.77 6.67 6.80
CA ARG A 118 5.61 7.44 7.28
C ARG A 118 4.37 7.11 6.47
N VAL A 119 3.23 7.02 7.16
CA VAL A 119 1.97 6.50 6.62
C VAL A 119 0.83 7.53 6.84
N PRO A 120 0.71 8.56 5.99
CA PRO A 120 -0.23 9.66 6.18
C PRO A 120 -1.71 9.21 6.31
N PHE A 121 -2.11 8.09 5.69
CA PHE A 121 -3.47 7.56 5.82
C PHE A 121 -3.77 6.95 7.19
N LEU A 122 -2.73 6.71 7.99
CA LEU A 122 -2.84 6.20 9.37
C LEU A 122 -2.57 7.28 10.42
N ASP A 123 -2.44 8.54 10.01
CA ASP A 123 -2.47 9.67 10.92
C ASP A 123 -3.78 9.66 11.73
N LEU A 124 -3.69 9.92 13.03
CA LEU A 124 -4.84 9.76 13.93
C LEU A 124 -6.01 10.69 13.59
N ASP A 125 -5.73 11.92 13.14
CA ASP A 125 -6.77 12.86 12.74
C ASP A 125 -7.44 12.41 11.44
N VAL A 126 -6.65 11.85 10.49
CA VAL A 126 -7.17 11.27 9.24
C VAL A 126 -8.04 10.07 9.54
N LEU A 127 -7.56 9.16 10.39
CA LEU A 127 -8.34 7.96 10.78
C LEU A 127 -9.62 8.34 11.50
N ASP A 128 -9.57 9.23 12.48
CA ASP A 128 -10.76 9.67 13.22
C ASP A 128 -11.81 10.25 12.25
N TYR A 129 -11.38 11.11 11.32
CA TYR A 129 -12.26 11.66 10.30
C TYR A 129 -12.87 10.57 9.40
N VAL A 130 -12.03 9.71 8.84
CA VAL A 130 -12.48 8.67 7.88
C VAL A 130 -13.35 7.62 8.55
N MET A 131 -13.05 7.22 9.78
CA MET A 131 -13.86 6.24 10.52
C MET A 131 -15.26 6.76 10.89
N ARG A 132 -15.43 8.07 11.03
CA ARG A 132 -16.74 8.72 11.26
C ARG A 132 -17.59 8.88 10.00
N LEU A 133 -17.01 8.68 8.82
CA LEU A 133 -17.79 8.77 7.57
C LEU A 133 -18.84 7.64 7.51
N PRO A 134 -20.03 7.93 6.99
CA PRO A 134 -21.03 6.90 6.71
C PRO A 134 -20.46 5.81 5.81
N GLY A 135 -20.87 4.55 6.03
CA GLY A 135 -20.42 3.42 5.20
C GLY A 135 -20.62 3.68 3.71
N ALA A 136 -21.75 4.28 3.32
CA ALA A 136 -22.05 4.64 1.93
C ALA A 136 -21.04 5.61 1.29
N ALA A 137 -20.33 6.42 2.07
CA ALA A 137 -19.30 7.31 1.54
C ALA A 137 -17.97 6.60 1.27
N LYS A 138 -17.74 5.46 1.94
CA LYS A 138 -16.49 4.68 1.83
C LYS A 138 -16.64 3.44 0.96
N ALA A 139 -17.83 2.84 0.91
CA ALA A 139 -18.10 1.64 0.12
C ALA A 139 -17.81 1.89 -1.37
N PRO A 140 -17.46 0.84 -2.13
CA PRO A 140 -17.28 0.95 -3.58
C PRO A 140 -18.54 1.49 -4.26
N ILE A 141 -18.35 2.39 -5.22
CA ILE A 141 -19.44 3.01 -5.98
C ILE A 141 -19.26 2.67 -7.46
N GLN A 142 -20.28 2.11 -8.10
CA GLN A 142 -20.29 1.75 -9.53
C GLN A 142 -19.08 0.88 -9.94
N GLY A 143 -18.70 -0.06 -9.08
CA GLY A 143 -17.55 -0.94 -9.34
C GLY A 143 -16.17 -0.30 -9.11
N ILE A 144 -16.11 0.86 -8.46
CA ILE A 144 -14.87 1.59 -8.17
C ILE A 144 -14.67 1.72 -6.67
N GLU A 145 -13.59 1.18 -6.19
CA GLU A 145 -13.12 1.30 -4.80
C GLU A 145 -12.45 2.65 -4.54
N LYS A 146 -12.44 3.09 -3.27
CA LYS A 146 -11.90 4.40 -2.84
C LYS A 146 -12.46 5.58 -3.64
N HIS A 147 -13.72 5.49 -4.05
CA HIS A 147 -14.35 6.49 -4.93
C HIS A 147 -14.26 7.91 -4.34
N LEU A 148 -14.47 8.06 -3.02
CA LEU A 148 -14.36 9.37 -2.35
C LEU A 148 -12.96 9.98 -2.52
N LEU A 149 -11.90 9.19 -2.31
CA LEU A 149 -10.52 9.65 -2.45
C LEU A 149 -10.22 10.03 -3.91
N ARG A 150 -10.63 9.20 -4.87
CA ARG A 150 -10.43 9.46 -6.30
C ARG A 150 -11.13 10.77 -6.74
N ARG A 151 -12.37 10.98 -6.30
CA ARG A 151 -13.11 12.22 -6.54
C ARG A 151 -12.40 13.45 -5.98
N ALA A 152 -11.79 13.34 -4.80
CA ALA A 152 -11.05 14.45 -4.19
C ALA A 152 -9.82 14.88 -5.02
N PHE A 153 -9.29 13.98 -5.84
CA PHE A 153 -8.11 14.22 -6.68
C PHE A 153 -8.40 14.33 -8.18
N GLU A 154 -9.68 14.40 -8.58
CA GLU A 154 -10.07 14.71 -9.96
C GLU A 154 -9.48 16.05 -10.40
N GLY A 155 -8.89 16.07 -11.58
CA GLY A 155 -8.22 17.26 -12.12
C GLY A 155 -6.88 17.61 -11.46
N VAL A 156 -6.47 16.92 -10.39
CA VAL A 156 -5.16 17.09 -9.75
C VAL A 156 -4.14 16.10 -10.31
N ILE A 157 -4.57 14.85 -10.51
CA ILE A 157 -3.75 13.82 -11.14
C ILE A 157 -4.42 13.35 -12.44
N ASP A 158 -3.60 12.75 -13.32
CA ASP A 158 -4.07 12.21 -14.60
C ASP A 158 -5.25 11.24 -14.42
N ASP A 159 -6.34 11.43 -15.14
CA ASP A 159 -7.55 10.62 -15.00
C ASP A 159 -7.32 9.13 -15.25
N GLY A 160 -6.45 8.79 -16.19
CA GLY A 160 -6.11 7.40 -16.47
C GLY A 160 -5.31 6.73 -15.35
N VAL A 161 -4.81 7.50 -14.39
CA VAL A 161 -4.22 7.02 -13.13
C VAL A 161 -5.25 7.09 -12.01
N CYS A 162 -5.96 8.20 -11.90
CA CYS A 162 -6.96 8.42 -10.86
C CYS A 162 -8.03 7.33 -10.85
N TRP A 163 -8.52 6.92 -12.02
CA TRP A 163 -9.62 5.98 -12.21
C TRP A 163 -9.19 4.57 -12.65
N ARG A 164 -7.88 4.26 -12.59
CA ARG A 164 -7.40 2.92 -12.97
C ARG A 164 -7.91 1.83 -12.03
N GLN A 165 -7.95 0.61 -12.54
CA GLN A 165 -8.25 -0.59 -11.75
C GLN A 165 -7.29 -0.72 -10.55
N LYS A 166 -7.81 -1.10 -9.39
CA LYS A 166 -7.02 -1.44 -8.22
C LYS A 166 -6.15 -2.67 -8.48
N GLU A 167 -4.90 -2.56 -8.09
CA GLU A 167 -3.96 -3.69 -8.01
C GLU A 167 -3.34 -3.73 -6.63
N GLN A 168 -3.05 -4.92 -6.12
CA GLN A 168 -2.28 -5.08 -4.89
C GLN A 168 -0.80 -4.80 -5.18
N PHE A 169 -0.06 -4.39 -4.15
CA PHE A 169 1.37 -4.09 -4.31
C PHE A 169 2.16 -5.30 -4.82
N SER A 170 1.89 -6.49 -4.28
CA SER A 170 2.52 -7.75 -4.72
C SER A 170 2.27 -8.08 -6.19
N ASP A 171 1.11 -7.69 -6.72
CA ASP A 171 0.76 -7.95 -8.11
C ASP A 171 1.29 -6.85 -9.03
N GLY A 172 1.30 -5.61 -8.56
CA GLY A 172 1.79 -4.44 -9.29
C GLY A 172 3.30 -4.43 -9.55
N VAL A 173 4.09 -5.21 -8.79
CA VAL A 173 5.55 -5.36 -9.01
C VAL A 173 5.91 -6.53 -9.95
N GLY A 174 4.92 -7.28 -10.42
CA GLY A 174 5.07 -8.41 -11.33
C GLY A 174 4.16 -9.55 -10.90
N TYR A 175 3.21 -9.90 -11.75
CA TYR A 175 2.31 -11.02 -11.48
C TYR A 175 3.12 -12.29 -11.27
N SER A 176 2.80 -13.03 -10.20
CA SER A 176 3.37 -14.35 -9.92
C SER A 176 4.90 -14.41 -9.91
N TRP A 177 5.56 -13.36 -9.38
CA TRP A 177 7.02 -13.39 -9.27
C TRP A 177 7.52 -14.47 -8.28
N ILE A 178 6.64 -14.89 -7.38
CA ILE A 178 6.75 -16.09 -6.53
C ILE A 178 5.35 -16.72 -6.46
N ASP A 179 5.13 -17.82 -7.11
CA ASP A 179 4.03 -18.77 -6.91
C ASP A 179 4.57 -20.11 -6.50
#